data_7fb2e94af2ad1d8d9ad210767bfaacf2
#
_entry.id   7fb2e94af2ad1d8d9ad210767bfaacf2
#
_cell.length_a   1.000
_cell.length_b   1.000
_cell.length_c   1.000
_cell.angle_alpha   90.00
_cell.angle_beta   90.00
_cell.angle_gamma   90.00
#
_symmetry.space_group_name_H-M   'P 1'
#
loop_
_entity.id
_entity.type
_entity.pdbx_description
1 polymer ?
#
loop_
_entity_poly.entity_id
_entity_poly.type
_entity_poly.pdbx_seq_one_letter_code
_entity_poly.pdbx_strand_id
1 'polypeptide(L)'
;MLVSLLISTYNWKEALSLCLYSVFAQTVKPAEILIADDGSREDTRQLIDEMREKTDIPIVHVWHEDKGFRLSAIRNRSIEKAKGDYIIQIDGDIILDRHFIADHLELAEKGYFVCGSRVLLGKMSTTRLLKGVEKYPALLKQNLRFVLNAFRSRVLRRYLANRYAKRTMLRIRGCNMAFWKEDLVLSSAGTDCGQLR
;
A
#
# COMPACT_ATOMS: atom_id res chain seq x y z
N MET A 1 10.63 15.51 3.08
CA MET A 1 10.14 14.37 2.28
C MET A 1 8.64 14.27 2.50
N LEU A 2 7.87 14.49 1.46
CA LEU A 2 6.41 14.44 1.47
C LEU A 2 5.97 13.07 0.97
N VAL A 3 5.13 12.36 1.73
CA VAL A 3 4.69 10.99 1.41
C VAL A 3 3.29 11.02 0.84
N SER A 4 3.08 10.46 -0.35
CA SER A 4 1.78 10.07 -0.87
C SER A 4 1.57 8.57 -0.68
N LEU A 5 0.50 8.17 0.02
CA LEU A 5 0.11 6.77 0.16
C LEU A 5 -0.90 6.41 -0.92
N LEU A 6 -0.52 5.52 -1.82
CA LEU A 6 -1.37 5.02 -2.90
C LEU A 6 -1.98 3.68 -2.51
N ILE A 7 -3.31 3.59 -2.51
CA ILE A 7 -4.08 2.41 -2.15
C ILE A 7 -4.90 1.97 -3.35
N SER A 8 -4.64 0.76 -3.86
CA SER A 8 -5.40 0.21 -4.98
C SER A 8 -6.63 -0.55 -4.48
N THR A 9 -7.80 -0.33 -5.10
CA THR A 9 -9.04 -1.02 -4.73
C THR A 9 -9.87 -1.40 -5.94
N TYR A 10 -10.71 -2.44 -5.76
CA TYR A 10 -11.76 -2.82 -6.69
C TYR A 10 -12.86 -3.60 -5.97
N ASN A 11 -14.06 -3.03 -5.89
CA ASN A 11 -15.30 -3.67 -5.39
C ASN A 11 -15.19 -4.41 -4.04
N TRP A 12 -14.35 -3.93 -3.11
CA TRP A 12 -14.19 -4.54 -1.77
C TRP A 12 -14.08 -3.47 -0.68
N LYS A 13 -15.18 -2.76 -0.47
CA LYS A 13 -15.28 -1.62 0.45
C LYS A 13 -14.98 -1.98 1.91
N GLU A 14 -15.37 -3.19 2.36
CA GLU A 14 -15.14 -3.63 3.74
C GLU A 14 -13.65 -3.77 4.03
N ALA A 15 -12.87 -4.32 3.11
CA ALA A 15 -11.41 -4.42 3.24
C ALA A 15 -10.76 -3.03 3.16
N LEU A 16 -11.20 -2.18 2.21
CA LEU A 16 -10.72 -0.81 2.08
C LEU A 16 -10.97 0.00 3.35
N SER A 17 -12.11 -0.16 3.99
CA SER A 17 -12.43 0.47 5.28
C SER A 17 -11.42 0.10 6.36
N LEU A 18 -11.10 -1.19 6.53
CA LEU A 18 -10.10 -1.67 7.49
C LEU A 18 -8.70 -1.15 7.17
N CYS A 19 -8.34 -1.13 5.88
CA CYS A 19 -7.09 -0.55 5.41
C CYS A 19 -6.98 0.92 5.82
N LEU A 20 -7.98 1.75 5.53
CA LEU A 20 -8.01 3.18 5.84
C LEU A 20 -7.93 3.44 7.35
N TYR A 21 -8.66 2.69 8.19
CA TYR A 21 -8.52 2.80 9.64
C TYR A 21 -7.09 2.49 10.11
N SER A 22 -6.41 1.52 9.50
CA SER A 22 -5.01 1.24 9.81
C SER A 22 -4.05 2.35 9.38
N VAL A 23 -4.38 3.09 8.31
CA VAL A 23 -3.67 4.30 7.88
C VAL A 23 -3.89 5.43 8.89
N PHE A 24 -5.13 5.61 9.34
CA PHE A 24 -5.45 6.63 10.35
C PHE A 24 -4.76 6.38 11.70
N ALA A 25 -4.38 5.14 11.98
CA ALA A 25 -3.65 4.75 13.20
C ALA A 25 -2.12 4.84 13.09
N GLN A 26 -1.57 5.26 11.93
CA GLN A 26 -0.11 5.35 11.74
C GLN A 26 0.55 6.37 12.68
N THR A 27 1.76 6.07 13.17
CA THR A 27 2.57 6.98 13.98
C THR A 27 3.13 8.15 13.18
N VAL A 28 3.38 7.93 11.89
CA VAL A 28 3.73 8.97 10.91
C VAL A 28 2.63 8.99 9.87
N LYS A 29 1.96 10.11 9.71
CA LYS A 29 0.87 10.27 8.74
C LYS A 29 1.43 10.55 7.35
N PRO A 30 0.79 10.02 6.28
CA PRO A 30 1.09 10.48 4.93
C PRO A 30 0.56 11.90 4.75
N ALA A 31 1.10 12.63 3.81
CA ALA A 31 0.61 13.97 3.45
C ALA A 31 -0.72 13.91 2.69
N GLU A 32 -0.97 12.81 2.00
CA GLU A 32 -2.22 12.51 1.31
C GLU A 32 -2.40 11.00 1.10
N ILE A 33 -3.63 10.59 0.87
CA ILE A 33 -4.02 9.24 0.48
C ILE A 33 -4.62 9.32 -0.93
N LEU A 34 -4.07 8.52 -1.86
CA LEU A 34 -4.59 8.38 -3.21
C LEU A 34 -5.28 7.02 -3.33
N ILE A 35 -6.58 7.00 -3.51
CA ILE A 35 -7.33 5.76 -3.77
C ILE A 35 -7.34 5.53 -5.28
N ALA A 36 -6.53 4.55 -5.73
CA ALA A 36 -6.48 4.09 -7.11
C ALA A 36 -7.57 3.03 -7.32
N ASP A 37 -8.74 3.46 -7.77
CA ASP A 37 -9.95 2.64 -7.89
C ASP A 37 -10.13 2.15 -9.32
N ASP A 38 -10.00 0.84 -9.54
CA ASP A 38 -10.05 0.19 -10.85
C ASP A 38 -11.47 -0.06 -11.37
N GLY A 39 -12.40 0.86 -11.07
CA GLY A 39 -13.76 0.82 -11.58
C GLY A 39 -14.79 0.26 -10.60
N SER A 40 -14.61 0.50 -9.30
CA SER A 40 -15.59 0.07 -8.29
C SER A 40 -16.93 0.77 -8.45
N ARG A 41 -17.95 0.14 -7.84
CA ARG A 41 -19.32 0.64 -7.77
C ARG A 41 -19.46 1.83 -6.83
N GLU A 42 -20.61 2.48 -6.88
CA GLU A 42 -20.96 3.67 -6.11
C GLU A 42 -20.81 3.48 -4.59
N ASP A 43 -21.05 2.28 -4.07
CA ASP A 43 -20.91 2.00 -2.63
C ASP A 43 -19.45 2.13 -2.11
N THR A 44 -18.45 1.92 -2.97
CA THR A 44 -17.05 2.19 -2.65
C THR A 44 -16.78 3.69 -2.58
N ARG A 45 -17.37 4.47 -3.49
CA ARG A 45 -17.28 5.93 -3.47
C ARG A 45 -17.90 6.52 -2.22
N GLN A 46 -19.11 6.06 -1.86
CA GLN A 46 -19.79 6.48 -0.62
C GLN A 46 -18.92 6.20 0.61
N LEU A 47 -18.30 5.01 0.71
CA LEU A 47 -17.36 4.72 1.78
C LEU A 47 -16.20 5.73 1.81
N ILE A 48 -15.60 6.05 0.64
CA ILE A 48 -14.48 6.99 0.57
C ILE A 48 -14.91 8.38 1.07
N ASP A 49 -16.10 8.83 0.70
CA ASP A 49 -16.65 10.12 1.16
C ASP A 49 -16.87 10.11 2.68
N GLU A 50 -17.43 9.04 3.25
CA GLU A 50 -17.55 8.86 4.70
C GLU A 50 -16.18 8.85 5.41
N MET A 51 -15.15 8.29 4.78
CA MET A 51 -13.80 8.21 5.36
C MET A 51 -13.08 9.57 5.35
N ARG A 52 -13.38 10.45 4.40
CA ARG A 52 -12.88 11.83 4.37
C ARG A 52 -13.31 12.63 5.61
N GLU A 53 -14.51 12.39 6.12
CA GLU A 53 -15.03 13.07 7.31
C GLU A 53 -14.35 12.60 8.62
N LYS A 54 -13.64 11.47 8.60
CA LYS A 54 -13.00 10.85 9.77
C LYS A 54 -11.52 11.18 9.94
N THR A 55 -10.96 11.99 9.06
CA THR A 55 -9.52 12.29 9.06
C THR A 55 -9.22 13.65 8.47
N ASP A 56 -8.18 14.31 8.97
CA ASP A 56 -7.62 15.54 8.40
C ASP A 56 -6.67 15.26 7.21
N ILE A 57 -6.35 13.98 6.95
CA ILE A 57 -5.49 13.60 5.83
C ILE A 57 -6.29 13.71 4.53
N PRO A 58 -5.85 14.52 3.55
CA PRO A 58 -6.53 14.61 2.26
C PRO A 58 -6.65 13.24 1.56
N ILE A 59 -7.87 12.83 1.19
CA ILE A 59 -8.14 11.61 0.44
C ILE A 59 -8.56 11.97 -0.97
N VAL A 60 -7.75 11.62 -1.96
CA VAL A 60 -8.01 11.83 -3.38
C VAL A 60 -8.50 10.51 -3.99
N HIS A 61 -9.73 10.49 -4.47
CA HIS A 61 -10.30 9.35 -5.19
C HIS A 61 -9.98 9.47 -6.68
N VAL A 62 -9.18 8.57 -7.20
CA VAL A 62 -8.85 8.44 -8.62
C VAL A 62 -9.55 7.20 -9.15
N TRP A 63 -10.55 7.43 -9.97
CA TRP A 63 -11.43 6.40 -10.50
C TRP A 63 -11.43 6.40 -12.02
N HIS A 64 -11.71 5.27 -12.63
CA HIS A 64 -12.07 5.12 -14.02
C HIS A 64 -13.17 4.06 -14.20
N GLU A 65 -13.88 4.12 -15.32
CA GLU A 65 -14.92 3.15 -15.67
C GLU A 65 -14.36 1.72 -15.70
N ASP A 66 -15.13 0.75 -15.18
CA ASP A 66 -14.79 -0.67 -15.25
C ASP A 66 -14.78 -1.16 -16.70
N LYS A 67 -13.61 -1.45 -17.21
CA LYS A 67 -13.35 -2.06 -18.54
C LYS A 67 -12.42 -3.26 -18.38
N GLY A 68 -12.63 -4.06 -17.34
CA GLY A 68 -11.79 -5.17 -16.95
C GLY A 68 -10.55 -4.73 -16.15
N PHE A 69 -9.65 -5.66 -15.88
CA PHE A 69 -8.49 -5.44 -15.02
C PHE A 69 -7.47 -4.46 -15.62
N ARG A 70 -7.44 -3.23 -15.10
CA ARG A 70 -6.54 -2.15 -15.55
C ARG A 70 -5.78 -1.49 -14.40
N LEU A 71 -5.43 -2.30 -13.42
CA LEU A 71 -4.77 -1.85 -12.19
C LEU A 71 -3.52 -0.99 -12.44
N SER A 72 -2.69 -1.34 -13.43
CA SER A 72 -1.50 -0.56 -13.76
C SER A 72 -1.85 0.85 -14.27
N ALA A 73 -2.90 0.96 -15.08
CA ALA A 73 -3.34 2.24 -15.63
C ALA A 73 -3.86 3.18 -14.53
N ILE A 74 -4.66 2.67 -13.59
CA ILE A 74 -5.19 3.48 -12.50
C ILE A 74 -4.10 3.89 -11.51
N ARG A 75 -3.11 3.02 -11.26
CA ARG A 75 -1.94 3.33 -10.44
C ARG A 75 -1.11 4.46 -11.06
N ASN A 76 -0.79 4.36 -12.36
CA ASN A 76 -0.05 5.41 -13.07
C ASN A 76 -0.77 6.75 -12.98
N ARG A 77 -2.08 6.78 -13.29
CA ARG A 77 -2.91 7.99 -13.17
C ARG A 77 -2.92 8.55 -11.74
N SER A 78 -2.87 7.70 -10.73
CA SER A 78 -2.82 8.13 -9.34
C SER A 78 -1.44 8.70 -8.98
N ILE A 79 -0.36 8.10 -9.47
CA ILE A 79 1.01 8.59 -9.29
C ILE A 79 1.20 9.97 -9.95
N GLU A 80 0.63 10.19 -11.13
CA GLU A 80 0.65 11.51 -11.80
C GLU A 80 0.03 12.60 -10.92
N LYS A 81 -1.08 12.28 -10.23
CA LYS A 81 -1.80 13.21 -9.34
C LYS A 81 -1.14 13.36 -7.97
N ALA A 82 -0.21 12.48 -7.60
CA ALA A 82 0.46 12.54 -6.30
C ALA A 82 1.26 13.82 -6.14
N LYS A 83 1.13 14.46 -4.96
CA LYS A 83 1.87 15.67 -4.58
C LYS A 83 3.16 15.34 -3.84
N GLY A 84 3.27 14.13 -3.29
CA GLY A 84 4.44 13.68 -2.54
C GLY A 84 5.62 13.33 -3.42
N ASP A 85 6.82 13.51 -2.89
CA ASP A 85 8.08 13.12 -3.50
C ASP A 85 8.31 11.61 -3.44
N TYR A 86 7.78 10.99 -2.40
CA TYR A 86 7.92 9.58 -2.10
C TYR A 86 6.54 8.89 -2.09
N ILE A 87 6.41 7.87 -2.91
CA ILE A 87 5.16 7.11 -3.08
C ILE A 87 5.30 5.81 -2.30
N ILE A 88 4.34 5.53 -1.43
CA ILE A 88 4.16 4.21 -0.82
C ILE A 88 2.90 3.60 -1.44
N GLN A 89 3.03 2.46 -2.09
CA GLN A 89 1.95 1.77 -2.80
C GLN A 89 1.58 0.49 -2.07
N ILE A 90 0.27 0.33 -1.81
CA ILE A 90 -0.31 -0.86 -1.18
C ILE A 90 -1.61 -1.29 -1.89
N ASP A 91 -2.06 -2.51 -1.61
CA ASP A 91 -3.40 -2.95 -1.96
C ASP A 91 -4.40 -2.62 -0.85
N GLY A 92 -5.66 -2.36 -1.20
CA GLY A 92 -6.72 -1.94 -0.29
C GLY A 92 -7.24 -3.04 0.65
N ASP A 93 -6.70 -4.25 0.56
CA ASP A 93 -6.99 -5.38 1.44
C ASP A 93 -5.90 -5.63 2.50
N ILE A 94 -5.00 -4.68 2.69
CA ILE A 94 -3.89 -4.76 3.64
C ILE A 94 -4.19 -3.94 4.90
N ILE A 95 -4.05 -4.56 6.06
CA ILE A 95 -4.05 -3.88 7.36
C ILE A 95 -2.59 -3.58 7.73
N LEU A 96 -2.27 -2.31 7.92
CA LEU A 96 -0.92 -1.84 8.18
C LEU A 96 -0.53 -1.99 9.65
N ASP A 97 0.73 -2.33 9.92
CA ASP A 97 1.33 -2.09 11.22
C ASP A 97 1.37 -0.58 11.51
N ARG A 98 1.23 -0.19 12.78
CA ARG A 98 1.18 1.22 13.19
C ARG A 98 2.43 2.05 12.83
N HIS A 99 3.54 1.41 12.54
CA HIS A 99 4.82 2.04 12.18
C HIS A 99 5.18 1.84 10.69
N PHE A 100 4.24 1.34 9.90
CA PHE A 100 4.49 0.98 8.51
C PHE A 100 5.10 2.11 7.69
N ILE A 101 4.52 3.31 7.75
CA ILE A 101 5.04 4.49 7.02
C ILE A 101 6.41 4.90 7.57
N ALA A 102 6.58 4.92 8.90
CA ALA A 102 7.87 5.23 9.53
C ALA A 102 8.98 4.27 9.08
N ASP A 103 8.64 2.97 8.96
CA ASP A 103 9.59 1.94 8.53
C ASP A 103 9.99 2.07 7.06
N HIS A 104 9.07 2.48 6.19
CA HIS A 104 9.40 2.81 4.79
C HIS A 104 10.29 4.05 4.70
N LEU A 105 10.02 5.08 5.50
CA LEU A 105 10.82 6.29 5.52
C LEU A 105 12.25 6.06 6.03
N GLU A 106 12.43 5.14 6.99
CA GLU A 106 13.77 4.76 7.49
C GLU A 106 14.64 4.10 6.42
N LEU A 107 14.02 3.45 5.42
CA LEU A 107 14.69 2.73 4.34
C LEU A 107 14.71 3.52 3.02
N ALA A 108 14.08 4.68 2.97
CA ALA A 108 13.98 5.48 1.75
C ALA A 108 15.35 6.02 1.33
N GLU A 109 15.82 5.57 0.17
CA GLU A 109 17.08 5.99 -0.45
C GLU A 109 16.83 6.28 -1.93
N LYS A 110 17.37 7.38 -2.48
CA LYS A 110 17.19 7.76 -3.88
C LYS A 110 17.84 6.74 -4.81
N GLY A 111 17.16 6.44 -5.92
CA GLY A 111 17.58 5.41 -6.87
C GLY A 111 17.28 3.98 -6.40
N TYR A 112 16.61 3.82 -5.26
CA TYR A 112 16.20 2.52 -4.74
C TYR A 112 14.69 2.51 -4.45
N PHE A 113 14.07 1.35 -4.67
CA PHE A 113 12.73 1.08 -4.19
C PHE A 113 12.75 0.15 -2.99
N VAL A 114 11.80 0.33 -2.08
CA VAL A 114 11.63 -0.50 -0.89
C VAL A 114 10.48 -1.47 -1.13
N CYS A 115 10.72 -2.78 -0.97
CA CYS A 115 9.67 -3.79 -0.97
C CYS A 115 9.46 -4.32 0.44
N GLY A 116 8.24 -4.19 0.94
CA GLY A 116 7.83 -4.75 2.21
C GLY A 116 7.33 -6.19 2.09
N SER A 117 7.24 -6.85 3.23
CA SER A 117 6.64 -8.17 3.37
C SER A 117 5.19 -8.08 3.86
N ARG A 118 4.47 -9.20 3.78
CA ARG A 118 3.11 -9.32 4.32
C ARG A 118 2.93 -10.64 5.05
N VAL A 119 1.99 -10.65 5.99
CA VAL A 119 1.46 -11.83 6.66
C VAL A 119 0.10 -12.14 6.06
N LEU A 120 -0.15 -13.39 5.70
CA LEU A 120 -1.45 -13.79 5.18
C LEU A 120 -2.34 -14.23 6.35
N LEU A 121 -3.50 -13.61 6.45
CA LEU A 121 -4.51 -13.97 7.43
C LEU A 121 -5.28 -15.22 6.97
N GLY A 122 -5.59 -16.12 7.92
CA GLY A 122 -6.46 -17.26 7.66
C GLY A 122 -7.92 -16.82 7.45
N LYS A 123 -8.71 -17.64 6.74
CA LYS A 123 -10.11 -17.35 6.39
C LYS A 123 -10.97 -16.94 7.60
N MET A 124 -10.82 -17.62 8.73
CA MET A 124 -11.59 -17.36 9.94
C MET A 124 -11.32 -15.96 10.51
N SER A 125 -10.06 -15.53 10.53
CA SER A 125 -9.67 -14.19 11.00
C SER A 125 -10.09 -13.09 10.06
N THR A 126 -9.93 -13.30 8.77
CA THR A 126 -10.45 -12.38 7.75
C THR A 126 -11.95 -12.15 7.95
N THR A 127 -12.73 -13.23 8.12
CA THR A 127 -14.18 -13.12 8.35
C THR A 127 -14.52 -12.35 9.64
N ARG A 128 -13.78 -12.58 10.73
CA ARG A 128 -14.03 -11.88 12.01
C ARG A 128 -13.68 -10.39 11.94
N LEU A 129 -12.60 -10.05 11.26
CA LEU A 129 -12.21 -8.65 11.00
C LEU A 129 -13.24 -7.92 10.14
N LEU A 130 -13.65 -8.52 9.03
CA LEU A 130 -14.65 -7.94 8.12
C LEU A 130 -16.03 -7.76 8.79
N LYS A 131 -16.38 -8.62 9.76
CA LYS A 131 -17.62 -8.50 10.57
C LYS A 131 -17.48 -7.55 11.77
N GLY A 132 -16.33 -6.91 11.96
CA GLY A 132 -16.09 -5.99 13.08
C GLY A 132 -16.00 -6.68 14.45
N VAL A 133 -15.89 -8.02 14.49
CA VAL A 133 -15.76 -8.80 15.74
C VAL A 133 -14.37 -8.65 16.36
N GLU A 134 -13.37 -8.41 15.52
CA GLU A 134 -11.98 -8.13 15.94
C GLU A 134 -11.53 -6.80 15.33
N LYS A 135 -10.87 -5.95 16.12
CA LYS A 135 -10.29 -4.68 15.63
C LYS A 135 -8.90 -4.85 15.04
N TYR A 136 -8.15 -5.85 15.51
CA TYR A 136 -6.81 -6.17 15.03
C TYR A 136 -6.62 -7.69 14.99
N PRO A 137 -5.90 -8.23 13.99
CA PRO A 137 -5.61 -9.66 13.92
C PRO A 137 -4.76 -10.08 15.13
N ALA A 138 -5.27 -11.00 15.95
CA ALA A 138 -4.50 -11.60 17.02
C ALA A 138 -3.43 -12.53 16.43
N LEU A 139 -2.23 -12.02 16.20
CA LEU A 139 -1.12 -12.69 15.52
C LEU A 139 -0.74 -14.04 16.15
N LEU A 140 -0.99 -14.21 17.46
CA LEU A 140 -0.58 -15.39 18.21
C LEU A 140 -1.57 -16.58 18.16
N LYS A 141 -2.79 -16.38 17.64
CA LYS A 141 -3.85 -17.43 17.66
C LYS A 141 -4.12 -18.11 16.32
N GLN A 142 -3.29 -17.88 15.30
CA GLN A 142 -3.63 -18.26 13.94
C GLN A 142 -2.53 -19.04 13.23
N ASN A 143 -2.94 -19.96 12.35
CA ASN A 143 -2.07 -20.53 11.33
C ASN A 143 -1.65 -19.43 10.35
N LEU A 144 -0.70 -18.60 10.75
CA LEU A 144 -0.20 -17.50 9.94
C LEU A 144 0.93 -17.99 9.04
N ARG A 145 0.74 -17.93 7.76
CA ARG A 145 1.86 -18.04 6.82
C ARG A 145 2.73 -16.78 6.98
N PHE A 146 4.04 -17.00 7.12
CA PHE A 146 5.03 -15.93 7.22
C PHE A 146 4.98 -15.08 8.51
N VAL A 147 4.64 -15.70 9.65
CA VAL A 147 4.63 -15.02 10.97
C VAL A 147 5.94 -14.28 11.26
N LEU A 148 7.08 -14.83 10.82
CA LEU A 148 8.39 -14.20 10.99
C LEU A 148 8.47 -12.80 10.31
N ASN A 149 7.62 -12.53 9.33
CA ASN A 149 7.55 -11.22 8.67
C ASN A 149 6.86 -10.15 9.54
N ALA A 150 6.20 -10.55 10.63
CA ALA A 150 5.58 -9.63 11.59
C ALA A 150 6.57 -9.08 12.62
N PHE A 151 7.79 -9.64 12.70
CA PHE A 151 8.79 -9.16 13.64
C PHE A 151 9.45 -7.87 13.14
N ARG A 152 9.23 -6.81 13.90
CA ARG A 152 9.86 -5.51 13.65
C ARG A 152 11.26 -5.48 14.30
N SER A 153 12.31 -5.69 13.51
CA SER A 153 13.71 -5.56 13.93
C SER A 153 14.46 -4.66 12.97
N ARG A 154 14.95 -3.51 13.46
CA ARG A 154 15.74 -2.56 12.67
C ARG A 154 17.01 -3.20 12.10
N VAL A 155 17.71 -3.99 12.91
CA VAL A 155 18.95 -4.68 12.49
C VAL A 155 18.65 -5.70 11.39
N LEU A 156 17.61 -6.52 11.58
CA LEU A 156 17.23 -7.53 10.59
C LEU A 156 16.76 -6.90 9.28
N ARG A 157 15.98 -5.82 9.34
CA ARG A 157 15.52 -5.10 8.14
C ARG A 157 16.70 -4.56 7.33
N ARG A 158 17.65 -3.88 8.00
CA ARG A 158 18.83 -3.31 7.34
C ARG A 158 19.74 -4.39 6.75
N TYR A 159 19.92 -5.49 7.48
CA TYR A 159 20.66 -6.66 6.97
C TYR A 159 19.98 -7.26 5.73
N LEU A 160 18.66 -7.48 5.78
CA LEU A 160 17.91 -8.03 4.65
C LEU A 160 17.88 -7.05 3.46
N ALA A 161 17.69 -5.77 3.68
CA ALA A 161 17.73 -4.76 2.62
C ALA A 161 19.09 -4.79 1.89
N ASN A 162 20.20 -4.78 2.61
CA ASN A 162 21.53 -4.86 2.04
C ASN A 162 21.78 -6.19 1.29
N ARG A 163 21.22 -7.30 1.79
CA ARG A 163 21.32 -8.62 1.13
C ARG A 163 20.49 -8.69 -0.14
N TYR A 164 19.29 -8.08 -0.15
CA TYR A 164 18.40 -8.07 -1.32
C TYR A 164 18.84 -7.07 -2.37
N ALA A 165 19.39 -5.93 -2.01
CA ALA A 165 19.95 -4.95 -2.95
C ALA A 165 21.04 -5.52 -3.88
N LYS A 166 21.70 -6.62 -3.48
CA LYS A 166 22.72 -7.33 -4.28
C LYS A 166 22.16 -8.41 -5.21
N ARG A 167 20.84 -8.63 -5.25
CA ARG A 167 20.21 -9.67 -6.07
C ARG A 167 19.66 -9.07 -7.36
N THR A 168 20.03 -9.66 -8.49
CA THR A 168 19.60 -9.28 -9.85
C THR A 168 18.15 -9.67 -10.20
N MET A 169 17.55 -10.58 -9.45
CA MET A 169 16.17 -11.03 -9.66
C MET A 169 15.36 -10.80 -8.39
N LEU A 170 14.60 -9.74 -8.36
CA LEU A 170 13.71 -9.41 -7.27
C LEU A 170 12.27 -9.85 -7.61
N ARG A 171 11.65 -10.58 -6.70
CA ARG A 171 10.20 -10.78 -6.71
C ARG A 171 9.54 -9.51 -6.17
N ILE A 172 9.38 -8.52 -7.05
CA ILE A 172 8.70 -7.27 -6.72
C ILE A 172 7.22 -7.59 -6.47
N ARG A 173 6.69 -7.16 -5.33
CA ARG A 173 5.29 -7.31 -5.00
C ARG A 173 4.65 -5.93 -4.95
N GLY A 174 3.82 -5.62 -5.93
CA GLY A 174 3.11 -4.34 -6.02
C GLY A 174 2.14 -4.04 -4.87
N CYS A 175 1.90 -5.02 -3.98
CA CYS A 175 1.02 -4.84 -2.83
C CYS A 175 1.67 -4.16 -1.60
N ASN A 176 2.99 -3.98 -1.62
CA ASN A 176 3.74 -3.28 -0.56
C ASN A 176 5.10 -2.86 -1.11
N MET A 177 5.15 -1.69 -1.71
CA MET A 177 6.38 -1.12 -2.26
C MET A 177 6.40 0.39 -2.11
N ALA A 178 7.60 0.96 -2.10
CA ALA A 178 7.76 2.40 -2.08
C ALA A 178 8.95 2.82 -2.92
N PHE A 179 8.87 4.02 -3.51
CA PHE A 179 9.86 4.56 -4.45
C PHE A 179 9.76 6.09 -4.52
N TRP A 180 10.80 6.72 -5.01
CA TRP A 180 10.78 8.14 -5.30
C TRP A 180 10.02 8.39 -6.61
N LYS A 181 9.14 9.38 -6.62
CA LYS A 181 8.32 9.70 -7.80
C LYS A 181 9.18 10.04 -9.01
N GLU A 182 10.29 10.75 -8.81
CA GLU A 182 11.24 11.12 -9.86
C GLU A 182 11.91 9.91 -10.54
N ASP A 183 12.15 8.81 -9.80
CA ASP A 183 12.80 7.61 -10.36
C ASP A 183 11.92 6.92 -11.41
N LEU A 184 10.60 7.03 -11.33
CA LEU A 184 9.67 6.52 -12.35
C LEU A 184 9.69 7.35 -13.64
N VAL A 185 9.82 8.68 -13.54
CA VAL A 185 9.86 9.56 -14.69
C VAL A 185 11.11 9.31 -15.51
N LEU A 186 12.25 9.08 -14.86
CA LEU A 186 13.51 8.75 -15.52
C LEU A 186 13.45 7.41 -16.28
N SER A 187 12.73 6.42 -15.74
CA SER A 187 12.56 5.11 -16.40
C SER A 187 11.65 5.19 -17.63
N SER A 188 10.69 6.10 -17.66
CA SER A 188 9.79 6.29 -18.80
C SER A 188 10.39 7.13 -19.94
N ALA A 189 11.39 7.95 -19.65
CA ALA A 189 12.07 8.79 -20.65
C ALA A 189 13.20 8.07 -21.42
N GLY A 190 13.61 6.90 -20.96
CA GLY A 190 14.78 6.18 -21.49
C GLY A 190 14.55 4.82 -22.14
N THR A 191 13.34 4.28 -22.10
CA THR A 191 13.06 2.97 -22.73
C THR A 191 11.59 2.91 -23.16
N ASP A 192 11.39 2.48 -24.41
CA ASP A 192 10.12 1.91 -24.87
C ASP A 192 9.68 0.89 -23.81
N CYS A 193 8.69 1.25 -22.99
CA CYS A 193 8.24 0.45 -21.86
C CYS A 193 7.46 -0.77 -22.36
N GLY A 194 8.18 -1.71 -22.93
CA GLY A 194 7.76 -3.09 -23.06
C GLY A 194 7.86 -3.76 -21.69
N GLN A 195 6.73 -3.91 -21.03
CA GLN A 195 6.47 -4.95 -20.03
C GLN A 195 7.17 -4.84 -18.67
N LEU A 196 6.60 -4.04 -17.76
CA LEU A 196 6.53 -4.45 -16.36
C LEU A 196 5.32 -5.41 -16.21
N ARG A 197 5.55 -6.70 -16.39
CA ARG A 197 4.61 -7.76 -16.05
C ARG A 197 4.72 -8.18 -14.59
#